data_f0cceddb81039eeb1119b6695e12d029
#
_entry.id   f0cceddb81039eeb1119b6695e12d029
#
_cell.length_a   1.000
_cell.length_b   1.000
_cell.length_c   1.000
_cell.angle_alpha   90.00
_cell.angle_beta   90.00
_cell.angle_gamma   90.00
#
_symmetry.space_group_name_H-M   'P 1'
#
loop_
_entity.id
_entity.type
_entity.pdbx_description
1 polymer ?
#
loop_
_entity_poly.entity_id
_entity_poly.type
_entity_poly.pdbx_seq_one_letter_code
_entity_poly.pdbx_strand_id
1 'polypeptide(L)'
;MSDPMSVQAAELAAEDWQTARALGESAQRAARTLASVSSAQKDAVLARLGQLLTDPERVTAVLAANAQDLAAGREAGLAAAMLDRLRLDAGRLRALAGAVAEIQALPDPVGEVVEQWTRPAGFRVEKVRIPLGVLLLIYESRPNVTIDAAALGLKSGNAVILRGGKEARHSNRALGSLFREALRSQGLPEDACQLVDDPSRTLMLALLQQHGLIDLCI
;
A
#
# COMPACT_ATOMS: atom_id res chain seq x y z
N MET A 1 37.78 -11.43 2.51
CA MET A 1 36.48 -11.37 3.23
C MET A 1 35.43 -11.05 2.18
N SER A 2 34.68 -12.07 1.75
CA SER A 2 33.59 -11.90 0.75
C SER A 2 32.47 -11.08 1.41
N ASP A 3 32.00 -10.06 0.70
CA ASP A 3 30.90 -9.23 1.15
C ASP A 3 29.66 -10.12 1.40
N PRO A 4 29.08 -10.15 2.61
CA PRO A 4 27.93 -10.99 2.93
C PRO A 4 26.69 -10.66 2.04
N MET A 5 26.61 -9.48 1.45
CA MET A 5 25.56 -9.13 0.48
C MET A 5 25.75 -9.79 -0.89
N SER A 6 26.98 -10.07 -1.29
CA SER A 6 27.25 -10.76 -2.58
C SER A 6 26.92 -12.24 -2.57
N VAL A 7 26.95 -12.88 -1.40
CA VAL A 7 26.60 -14.31 -1.25
C VAL A 7 25.08 -14.52 -1.24
N GLN A 8 24.33 -13.58 -0.67
CA GLN A 8 22.85 -13.65 -0.66
C GLN A 8 22.22 -13.40 -2.03
N ALA A 9 22.85 -12.61 -2.89
CA ALA A 9 22.35 -12.35 -4.25
C ALA A 9 22.37 -13.59 -5.17
N ALA A 10 23.19 -14.59 -4.85
CA ALA A 10 23.31 -15.82 -5.66
C ALA A 10 22.23 -16.87 -5.37
N GLU A 11 21.46 -16.72 -4.28
CA GLU A 11 20.48 -17.73 -3.82
C GLU A 11 19.01 -17.31 -4.00
N LEU A 12 18.73 -16.20 -4.68
CA LEU A 12 17.34 -15.85 -5.02
C LEU A 12 16.79 -16.89 -6.00
N ALA A 13 15.73 -17.60 -5.62
CA ALA A 13 15.05 -18.50 -6.53
C ALA A 13 14.60 -17.72 -7.76
N ALA A 14 14.82 -18.27 -8.95
CA ALA A 14 14.43 -17.62 -10.21
C ALA A 14 12.94 -17.24 -10.25
N GLU A 15 12.09 -18.03 -9.56
CA GLU A 15 10.67 -17.78 -9.41
C GLU A 15 10.38 -16.52 -8.58
N ASP A 16 11.07 -16.33 -7.45
CA ASP A 16 10.92 -15.13 -6.60
C ASP A 16 11.32 -13.86 -7.36
N TRP A 17 12.40 -13.96 -8.16
CA TRP A 17 12.82 -12.85 -9.01
C TRP A 17 11.79 -12.48 -10.08
N GLN A 18 11.23 -13.48 -10.76
CA GLN A 18 10.17 -13.27 -11.75
C GLN A 18 8.91 -12.70 -11.12
N THR A 19 8.52 -13.20 -9.96
CA THR A 19 7.37 -12.70 -9.19
C THR A 19 7.56 -11.25 -8.76
N ALA A 20 8.73 -10.92 -8.19
CA ALA A 20 9.06 -9.55 -7.79
C ALA A 20 9.04 -8.58 -8.97
N ARG A 21 9.61 -9.02 -10.11
CA ARG A 21 9.61 -8.23 -11.34
C ARG A 21 8.20 -7.99 -11.88
N ALA A 22 7.37 -9.02 -11.93
CA ALA A 22 5.97 -8.91 -12.40
C ALA A 22 5.15 -7.96 -11.53
N LEU A 23 5.32 -8.02 -10.19
CA LEU A 23 4.71 -7.08 -9.24
C LEU A 23 5.18 -5.65 -9.51
N GLY A 24 6.48 -5.43 -9.67
CA GLY A 24 7.04 -4.11 -9.99
C GLY A 24 6.54 -3.56 -11.31
N GLU A 25 6.54 -4.36 -12.38
CA GLU A 25 6.07 -3.94 -13.71
C GLU A 25 4.58 -3.57 -13.72
N SER A 26 3.72 -4.34 -13.03
CA SER A 26 2.30 -4.03 -12.95
C SER A 26 2.04 -2.80 -12.07
N ALA A 27 2.75 -2.65 -10.94
CA ALA A 27 2.68 -1.44 -10.12
C ALA A 27 3.14 -0.19 -10.90
N GLN A 28 4.20 -0.29 -11.70
CA GLN A 28 4.69 0.82 -12.51
C GLN A 28 3.67 1.25 -13.58
N ARG A 29 2.99 0.29 -14.24
CA ARG A 29 1.88 0.63 -15.16
C ARG A 29 0.75 1.36 -14.43
N ALA A 30 0.37 0.88 -13.24
CA ALA A 30 -0.64 1.53 -12.41
C ALA A 30 -0.21 2.93 -11.96
N ALA A 31 1.04 3.11 -11.52
CA ALA A 31 1.59 4.41 -11.11
C ALA A 31 1.54 5.46 -12.24
N ARG A 32 1.85 5.04 -13.47
CA ARG A 32 1.73 5.94 -14.65
C ARG A 32 0.28 6.41 -14.84
N THR A 33 -0.70 5.54 -14.63
CA THR A 33 -2.12 5.93 -14.68
C THR A 33 -2.45 6.89 -13.55
N LEU A 34 -2.03 6.59 -12.31
CA LEU A 34 -2.32 7.42 -11.14
C LEU A 34 -1.72 8.84 -11.24
N ALA A 35 -0.59 9.00 -11.91
CA ALA A 35 0.06 10.30 -12.09
C ALA A 35 -0.81 11.35 -12.79
N SER A 36 -1.82 10.91 -13.56
CA SER A 36 -2.76 11.78 -14.27
C SER A 36 -4.19 11.78 -13.72
N VAL A 37 -4.43 11.04 -12.63
CA VAL A 37 -5.75 10.95 -11.99
C VAL A 37 -6.07 12.26 -11.26
N SER A 38 -7.28 12.80 -11.48
CA SER A 38 -7.72 14.01 -10.81
C SER A 38 -7.93 13.82 -9.30
N SER A 39 -7.78 14.90 -8.53
CA SER A 39 -8.07 14.91 -7.08
C SER A 39 -9.48 14.40 -6.80
N ALA A 40 -10.47 14.83 -7.59
CA ALA A 40 -11.86 14.39 -7.44
C ALA A 40 -12.01 12.86 -7.60
N GLN A 41 -11.28 12.25 -8.52
CA GLN A 41 -11.34 10.79 -8.71
C GLN A 41 -10.62 10.03 -7.58
N LYS A 42 -9.48 10.54 -7.09
CA LYS A 42 -8.83 10.00 -5.88
C LYS A 42 -9.76 10.07 -4.68
N ASP A 43 -10.41 11.21 -4.48
CA ASP A 43 -11.36 11.43 -3.37
C ASP A 43 -12.59 10.53 -3.47
N ALA A 44 -13.08 10.25 -4.70
CA ALA A 44 -14.17 9.29 -4.92
C ALA A 44 -13.79 7.86 -4.53
N VAL A 45 -12.53 7.42 -4.80
CA VAL A 45 -12.03 6.11 -4.33
C VAL A 45 -11.99 6.07 -2.81
N LEU A 46 -11.44 7.11 -2.16
CA LEU A 46 -11.33 7.17 -0.70
C LEU A 46 -12.72 7.20 -0.04
N ALA A 47 -13.67 7.97 -0.60
CA ALA A 47 -15.06 7.96 -0.13
C ALA A 47 -15.69 6.56 -0.25
N ARG A 48 -15.48 5.88 -1.38
CA ARG A 48 -15.96 4.51 -1.58
C ARG A 48 -15.33 3.53 -0.59
N LEU A 49 -14.03 3.65 -0.34
CA LEU A 49 -13.33 2.84 0.66
C LEU A 49 -13.92 3.04 2.06
N GLY A 50 -14.19 4.28 2.47
CA GLY A 50 -14.85 4.59 3.75
C GLY A 50 -16.21 3.92 3.89
N GLN A 51 -17.02 3.90 2.82
CA GLN A 51 -18.29 3.17 2.77
C GLN A 51 -18.08 1.66 2.96
N LEU A 52 -17.12 1.05 2.23
CA LEU A 52 -16.84 -0.38 2.31
C LEU A 52 -16.36 -0.80 3.72
N LEU A 53 -15.56 0.04 4.39
CA LEU A 53 -15.07 -0.20 5.75
C LEU A 53 -16.19 -0.14 6.82
N THR A 54 -17.35 0.39 6.48
CA THR A 54 -18.53 0.50 7.38
C THR A 54 -19.73 -0.32 6.90
N ASP A 55 -19.63 -0.95 5.72
CA ASP A 55 -20.66 -1.84 5.19
C ASP A 55 -20.77 -3.11 6.03
N PRO A 56 -21.98 -3.49 6.53
CA PRO A 56 -22.15 -4.61 7.45
C PRO A 56 -21.64 -5.96 6.91
N GLU A 57 -21.83 -6.24 5.61
CA GLU A 57 -21.40 -7.48 4.99
C GLU A 57 -19.86 -7.52 4.89
N ARG A 58 -19.25 -6.42 4.45
CA ARG A 58 -17.79 -6.27 4.33
C ARG A 58 -17.10 -6.30 5.70
N VAL A 59 -17.67 -5.60 6.69
CA VAL A 59 -17.21 -5.65 8.09
C VAL A 59 -17.20 -7.09 8.60
N THR A 60 -18.29 -7.83 8.41
CA THR A 60 -18.37 -9.23 8.83
C THR A 60 -17.28 -10.08 8.19
N ALA A 61 -17.04 -9.93 6.88
CA ALA A 61 -15.99 -10.66 6.18
C ALA A 61 -14.58 -10.33 6.69
N VAL A 62 -14.28 -9.05 6.93
CA VAL A 62 -12.98 -8.63 7.49
C VAL A 62 -12.79 -9.17 8.90
N LEU A 63 -13.81 -9.11 9.76
CA LEU A 63 -13.73 -9.63 11.12
C LEU A 63 -13.56 -11.16 11.15
N ALA A 64 -14.20 -11.89 10.24
CA ALA A 64 -13.99 -13.33 10.09
C ALA A 64 -12.55 -13.66 9.68
N ALA A 65 -11.96 -12.90 8.76
CA ALA A 65 -10.55 -13.02 8.39
C ALA A 65 -9.62 -12.71 9.58
N ASN A 66 -9.91 -11.65 10.33
CA ASN A 66 -9.13 -11.29 11.52
C ASN A 66 -9.23 -12.33 12.63
N ALA A 67 -10.38 -12.99 12.79
CA ALA A 67 -10.52 -14.08 13.76
C ALA A 67 -9.58 -15.26 13.45
N GLN A 68 -9.33 -15.56 12.17
CA GLN A 68 -8.36 -16.59 11.76
C GLN A 68 -6.94 -16.20 12.17
N ASP A 69 -6.53 -14.94 11.88
CA ASP A 69 -5.20 -14.45 12.28
C ASP A 69 -5.02 -14.49 13.82
N LEU A 70 -6.05 -14.08 14.58
CA LEU A 70 -6.01 -14.10 16.03
C LEU A 70 -5.94 -15.52 16.61
N ALA A 71 -6.64 -16.48 15.98
CA ALA A 71 -6.58 -17.89 16.39
C ALA A 71 -5.17 -18.44 16.16
N ALA A 72 -4.63 -18.29 14.94
CA ALA A 72 -3.27 -18.71 14.61
C ALA A 72 -2.22 -18.01 15.50
N GLY A 73 -2.39 -16.72 15.80
CA GLY A 73 -1.50 -15.98 16.68
C GLY A 73 -1.50 -16.51 18.14
N ARG A 74 -2.66 -16.91 18.66
CA ARG A 74 -2.75 -17.54 20.00
C ARG A 74 -2.07 -18.92 20.03
N GLU A 75 -2.31 -19.74 19.01
CA GLU A 75 -1.67 -21.04 18.85
C GLU A 75 -0.14 -20.94 18.75
N ALA A 76 0.34 -19.89 18.07
CA ALA A 76 1.77 -19.58 17.96
C ALA A 76 2.36 -18.94 19.23
N GLY A 77 1.57 -18.71 20.28
CA GLY A 77 2.03 -18.14 21.54
C GLY A 77 2.38 -16.64 21.46
N LEU A 78 1.75 -15.87 20.58
CA LEU A 78 1.99 -14.43 20.52
C LEU A 78 1.62 -13.74 21.83
N ALA A 79 2.46 -12.78 22.26
CA ALA A 79 2.21 -11.97 23.45
C ALA A 79 0.90 -11.17 23.33
N ALA A 80 0.22 -10.92 24.45
CA ALA A 80 -1.05 -10.20 24.50
C ALA A 80 -1.01 -8.84 23.79
N ALA A 81 0.12 -8.11 23.92
CA ALA A 81 0.31 -6.83 23.22
C ALA A 81 0.36 -6.97 21.69
N MET A 82 0.91 -8.07 21.16
CA MET A 82 0.91 -8.36 19.73
C MET A 82 -0.47 -8.75 19.25
N LEU A 83 -1.20 -9.57 20.02
CA LEU A 83 -2.59 -9.93 19.71
C LEU A 83 -3.51 -8.70 19.72
N ASP A 84 -3.30 -7.73 20.61
CA ASP A 84 -4.06 -6.48 20.60
C ASP A 84 -3.77 -5.62 19.38
N ARG A 85 -2.50 -5.54 18.93
CA ARG A 85 -2.11 -4.84 17.69
C ARG A 85 -2.73 -5.48 16.44
N LEU A 86 -2.84 -6.82 16.45
CA LEU A 86 -3.41 -7.60 15.35
C LEU A 86 -4.93 -7.48 15.28
N ARG A 87 -5.58 -7.25 16.42
CA ARG A 87 -7.04 -7.30 16.55
C ARG A 87 -7.72 -6.19 15.78
N LEU A 88 -8.74 -6.57 15.00
CA LEU A 88 -9.76 -5.68 14.45
C LEU A 88 -11.11 -5.95 15.15
N ASP A 89 -11.90 -4.91 15.27
CA ASP A 89 -13.31 -4.95 15.68
C ASP A 89 -14.10 -3.87 14.92
N ALA A 90 -15.40 -3.87 15.05
CA ALA A 90 -16.25 -2.90 14.35
C ALA A 90 -15.93 -1.43 14.73
N GLY A 91 -15.46 -1.18 15.95
CA GLY A 91 -15.02 0.13 16.42
C GLY A 91 -13.74 0.57 15.70
N ARG A 92 -12.74 -0.32 15.61
CA ARG A 92 -11.47 -0.07 14.92
C ARG A 92 -11.68 0.12 13.41
N LEU A 93 -12.59 -0.63 12.78
CA LEU A 93 -12.93 -0.44 11.36
C LEU A 93 -13.63 0.91 11.13
N ARG A 94 -14.53 1.36 12.01
CA ARG A 94 -15.11 2.70 11.92
C ARG A 94 -14.07 3.81 12.12
N ALA A 95 -13.14 3.62 13.05
CA ALA A 95 -12.03 4.56 13.24
C ALA A 95 -11.13 4.63 11.99
N LEU A 96 -10.88 3.48 11.35
CA LEU A 96 -10.12 3.41 10.10
C LEU A 96 -10.84 4.14 8.95
N ALA A 97 -12.17 4.00 8.85
CA ALA A 97 -12.97 4.77 7.90
C ALA A 97 -12.88 6.28 8.16
N GLY A 98 -12.85 6.69 9.45
CA GLY A 98 -12.61 8.08 9.84
C GLY A 98 -11.23 8.58 9.38
N ALA A 99 -10.17 7.79 9.60
CA ALA A 99 -8.82 8.14 9.14
C ALA A 99 -8.75 8.26 7.60
N VAL A 100 -9.46 7.40 6.87
CA VAL A 100 -9.57 7.52 5.39
C VAL A 100 -10.26 8.82 5.00
N ALA A 101 -11.31 9.25 5.72
CA ALA A 101 -11.98 10.52 5.46
C ALA A 101 -11.07 11.72 5.76
N GLU A 102 -10.23 11.65 6.80
CA GLU A 102 -9.22 12.67 7.08
C GLU A 102 -8.19 12.76 5.94
N ILE A 103 -7.69 11.62 5.42
CA ILE A 103 -6.79 11.60 4.26
C ILE A 103 -7.47 12.16 3.02
N GLN A 104 -8.75 11.84 2.79
CA GLN A 104 -9.54 12.40 1.70
C GLN A 104 -9.60 13.93 1.76
N ALA A 105 -9.77 14.51 2.95
CA ALA A 105 -9.88 15.95 3.17
C ALA A 105 -8.53 16.70 3.01
N LEU A 106 -7.40 16.00 2.99
CA LEU A 106 -6.10 16.63 2.75
C LEU A 106 -6.06 17.25 1.34
N PRO A 107 -5.35 18.38 1.14
CA PRO A 107 -5.09 18.88 -0.19
C PRO A 107 -4.29 17.86 -1.00
N ASP A 108 -4.59 17.76 -2.31
CA ASP A 108 -3.82 16.91 -3.21
C ASP A 108 -2.42 17.53 -3.40
N PRO A 109 -1.34 16.81 -3.07
CA PRO A 109 0.01 17.35 -3.24
C PRO A 109 0.49 17.37 -4.70
N VAL A 110 -0.14 16.59 -5.58
CA VAL A 110 0.28 16.44 -6.97
C VAL A 110 -0.07 17.70 -7.77
N GLY A 111 0.92 18.29 -8.41
CA GLY A 111 0.75 19.55 -9.16
C GLY A 111 0.89 20.81 -8.32
N GLU A 112 1.11 20.71 -6.99
CA GLU A 112 1.37 21.87 -6.15
C GLU A 112 2.66 22.58 -6.58
N VAL A 113 2.56 23.89 -6.87
CA VAL A 113 3.71 24.74 -7.14
C VAL A 113 4.32 25.17 -5.81
N VAL A 114 5.47 24.59 -5.46
CA VAL A 114 6.17 24.84 -4.18
C VAL A 114 6.96 26.15 -4.23
N GLU A 115 7.48 26.47 -5.41
CA GLU A 115 8.35 27.64 -5.63
C GLU A 115 8.24 28.08 -7.09
N GLN A 116 8.29 29.39 -7.34
CA GLN A 116 8.37 29.94 -8.70
C GLN A 116 9.26 31.16 -8.76
N TRP A 117 9.94 31.37 -9.90
CA TRP A 117 10.75 32.56 -10.18
C TRP A 117 10.84 32.85 -11.67
N THR A 118 11.15 34.11 -11.99
CA THR A 118 11.39 34.52 -13.38
C THR A 118 12.89 34.68 -13.61
N ARG A 119 13.40 34.12 -14.70
CA ARG A 119 14.79 34.28 -15.12
C ARG A 119 15.00 35.62 -15.82
N PRO A 120 16.24 36.17 -15.85
CA PRO A 120 16.54 37.42 -16.56
C PRO A 120 16.14 37.41 -18.04
N ALA A 121 16.13 36.22 -18.67
CA ALA A 121 15.65 36.04 -20.06
C ALA A 121 14.14 36.09 -20.23
N GLY A 122 13.36 36.32 -19.16
CA GLY A 122 11.91 36.50 -19.18
C GLY A 122 11.06 35.25 -19.07
N PHE A 123 11.63 34.02 -19.00
CA PHE A 123 10.83 32.83 -18.81
C PHE A 123 10.62 32.51 -17.32
N ARG A 124 9.43 31.99 -17.02
CA ARG A 124 9.00 31.54 -15.69
C ARG A 124 9.46 30.10 -15.45
N VAL A 125 9.99 29.84 -14.27
CA VAL A 125 10.37 28.50 -13.78
C VAL A 125 9.51 28.18 -12.56
N GLU A 126 8.95 26.97 -12.52
CA GLU A 126 8.15 26.48 -11.41
C GLU A 126 8.74 25.17 -10.89
N LYS A 127 8.78 25.01 -9.56
CA LYS A 127 9.09 23.77 -8.87
C LYS A 127 7.76 23.12 -8.45
N VAL A 128 7.40 22.04 -9.10
CA VAL A 128 6.11 21.38 -8.94
C VAL A 128 6.30 20.03 -8.24
N ARG A 129 5.40 19.67 -7.34
CA ARG A 129 5.36 18.34 -6.72
C ARG A 129 4.81 17.33 -7.71
N ILE A 130 5.49 16.18 -7.82
CA ILE A 130 5.06 15.03 -8.64
C ILE A 130 5.04 13.77 -7.78
N PRO A 131 4.28 12.72 -8.14
CA PRO A 131 4.35 11.42 -7.48
C PRO A 131 5.76 10.84 -7.55
N LEU A 132 6.13 10.03 -6.56
CA LEU A 132 7.38 9.26 -6.58
C LEU A 132 7.33 8.13 -7.60
N GLY A 133 6.18 7.45 -7.69
CA GLY A 133 5.97 6.30 -8.58
C GLY A 133 5.47 5.08 -7.81
N VAL A 134 6.29 4.06 -7.65
CA VAL A 134 5.98 2.82 -6.94
C VAL A 134 6.64 2.80 -5.57
N LEU A 135 5.83 2.63 -4.52
CA LEU A 135 6.29 2.52 -3.14
C LEU A 135 6.19 1.08 -2.66
N LEU A 136 7.28 0.51 -2.16
CA LEU A 136 7.27 -0.74 -1.41
C LEU A 136 7.20 -0.42 0.09
N LEU A 137 6.12 -0.85 0.76
CA LEU A 137 5.97 -0.67 2.21
C LEU A 137 6.05 -2.02 2.92
N ILE A 138 7.02 -2.14 3.84
CA ILE A 138 7.23 -3.33 4.66
C ILE A 138 6.87 -2.95 6.09
N TYR A 139 5.84 -3.59 6.64
CA TYR A 139 5.31 -3.23 7.95
C TYR A 139 5.01 -4.46 8.81
N GLU A 140 4.93 -4.23 10.11
CA GLU A 140 4.61 -5.26 11.10
C GLU A 140 3.14 -5.71 11.02
N SER A 141 2.75 -6.63 11.90
CA SER A 141 1.42 -7.23 12.00
C SER A 141 0.37 -6.26 12.56
N ARG A 142 0.12 -5.16 11.83
CA ARG A 142 -0.90 -4.15 12.12
C ARG A 142 -1.81 -4.00 10.88
N PRO A 143 -2.97 -4.66 10.84
CA PRO A 143 -3.81 -4.69 9.65
C PRO A 143 -4.25 -3.31 9.14
N ASN A 144 -4.47 -2.34 10.04
CA ASN A 144 -4.85 -0.97 9.66
C ASN A 144 -3.84 -0.30 8.72
N VAL A 145 -2.55 -0.61 8.86
CA VAL A 145 -1.49 -0.03 8.01
C VAL A 145 -1.71 -0.33 6.54
N THR A 146 -2.32 -1.48 6.21
CA THR A 146 -2.71 -1.82 4.84
C THR A 146 -3.56 -0.71 4.19
N ILE A 147 -4.55 -0.22 4.93
CA ILE A 147 -5.46 0.84 4.44
C ILE A 147 -4.80 2.21 4.50
N ASP A 148 -4.11 2.53 5.61
CA ASP A 148 -3.47 3.83 5.79
C ASP A 148 -2.42 4.08 4.69
N ALA A 149 -1.56 3.09 4.43
CA ALA A 149 -0.53 3.16 3.40
C ALA A 149 -1.12 3.25 1.98
N ALA A 150 -2.16 2.45 1.68
CA ALA A 150 -2.82 2.47 0.39
C ALA A 150 -3.54 3.81 0.14
N ALA A 151 -4.22 4.36 1.14
CA ALA A 151 -4.93 5.63 1.04
C ALA A 151 -3.98 6.82 0.84
N LEU A 152 -2.88 6.88 1.61
CA LEU A 152 -1.84 7.91 1.46
C LEU A 152 -1.12 7.78 0.12
N GLY A 153 -0.80 6.55 -0.32
CA GLY A 153 -0.22 6.26 -1.63
C GLY A 153 -1.10 6.81 -2.75
N LEU A 154 -2.38 6.47 -2.76
CA LEU A 154 -3.34 6.95 -3.75
C LEU A 154 -3.47 8.48 -3.71
N LYS A 155 -3.63 9.10 -2.53
CA LYS A 155 -3.78 10.55 -2.39
C LYS A 155 -2.59 11.30 -2.97
N SER A 156 -1.39 10.76 -2.80
CA SER A 156 -0.14 11.31 -3.35
C SER A 156 0.20 10.82 -4.76
N GLY A 157 -0.71 10.09 -5.44
CA GLY A 157 -0.57 9.66 -6.83
C GLY A 157 0.38 8.50 -7.05
N ASN A 158 0.72 7.74 -6.01
CA ASN A 158 1.66 6.63 -6.05
C ASN A 158 0.93 5.27 -6.07
N ALA A 159 1.49 4.29 -6.77
CA ALA A 159 1.13 2.89 -6.57
C ALA A 159 1.89 2.31 -5.38
N VAL A 160 1.27 1.35 -4.67
CA VAL A 160 1.86 0.73 -3.49
C VAL A 160 1.93 -0.79 -3.64
N ILE A 161 3.07 -1.35 -3.26
CA ILE A 161 3.27 -2.77 -3.02
C ILE A 161 3.40 -2.94 -1.51
N LEU A 162 2.47 -3.64 -0.89
CA LEU A 162 2.31 -3.78 0.55
C LEU A 162 2.79 -5.15 1.01
N ARG A 163 3.72 -5.21 1.95
CA ARG A 163 4.16 -6.44 2.57
C ARG A 163 4.01 -6.35 4.08
N GLY A 164 2.89 -6.86 4.59
CA GLY A 164 2.63 -6.94 6.01
C GLY A 164 3.22 -8.19 6.68
N GLY A 165 3.25 -8.21 8.01
CA GLY A 165 3.65 -9.38 8.78
C GLY A 165 2.73 -10.58 8.51
N LYS A 166 3.31 -11.78 8.53
CA LYS A 166 2.61 -13.04 8.24
C LYS A 166 1.44 -13.33 9.19
N GLU A 167 1.50 -12.78 10.40
CA GLU A 167 0.49 -12.94 11.44
C GLU A 167 -0.82 -12.21 11.11
N ALA A 168 -0.78 -11.20 10.21
CA ALA A 168 -1.94 -10.42 9.78
C ALA A 168 -2.41 -10.79 8.35
N ARG A 169 -1.99 -11.91 7.82
CA ARG A 169 -2.15 -12.29 6.42
C ARG A 169 -3.60 -12.24 5.95
N HIS A 170 -4.52 -12.86 6.68
CA HIS A 170 -5.94 -12.93 6.29
C HIS A 170 -6.59 -11.55 6.38
N SER A 171 -6.32 -10.80 7.44
CA SER A 171 -6.80 -9.43 7.63
C SER A 171 -6.29 -8.49 6.53
N ASN A 172 -4.99 -8.53 6.23
CA ASN A 172 -4.39 -7.69 5.19
C ASN A 172 -4.99 -7.99 3.81
N ARG A 173 -5.22 -9.29 3.49
CA ARG A 173 -5.87 -9.71 2.26
C ARG A 173 -7.30 -9.17 2.16
N ALA A 174 -8.08 -9.28 3.23
CA ALA A 174 -9.46 -8.79 3.27
C ALA A 174 -9.51 -7.26 3.09
N LEU A 175 -8.68 -6.52 3.82
CA LEU A 175 -8.59 -5.06 3.72
C LEU A 175 -8.07 -4.60 2.35
N GLY A 176 -7.01 -5.21 1.83
CA GLY A 176 -6.47 -4.93 0.50
C GLY A 176 -7.51 -5.16 -0.61
N SER A 177 -8.36 -6.19 -0.46
CA SER A 177 -9.47 -6.46 -1.39
C SER A 177 -10.50 -5.34 -1.39
N LEU A 178 -10.83 -4.74 -0.24
CA LEU A 178 -11.73 -3.58 -0.16
C LEU A 178 -11.14 -2.37 -0.89
N PHE A 179 -9.84 -2.13 -0.73
CA PHE A 179 -9.18 -1.03 -1.44
C PHE A 179 -9.20 -1.24 -2.95
N ARG A 180 -8.90 -2.45 -3.43
CA ARG A 180 -8.98 -2.81 -4.85
C ARG A 180 -10.40 -2.70 -5.40
N GLU A 181 -11.43 -3.08 -4.61
CA GLU A 181 -12.84 -2.87 -4.96
C GLU A 181 -13.15 -1.38 -5.13
N ALA A 182 -12.65 -0.53 -4.24
CA ALA A 182 -12.82 0.92 -4.34
C ALA A 182 -12.14 1.49 -5.60
N LEU A 183 -10.91 1.08 -5.92
CA LEU A 183 -10.22 1.47 -7.17
C LEU A 183 -11.04 1.07 -8.40
N ARG A 184 -11.49 -0.20 -8.47
CA ARG A 184 -12.28 -0.72 -9.58
C ARG A 184 -13.58 0.06 -9.78
N SER A 185 -14.24 0.47 -8.70
CA SER A 185 -15.49 1.24 -8.76
C SER A 185 -15.34 2.60 -9.44
N GLN A 186 -14.12 3.12 -9.52
CA GLN A 186 -13.78 4.38 -10.17
C GLN A 186 -12.99 4.18 -11.48
N GLY A 187 -12.94 2.96 -12.00
CA GLY A 187 -12.24 2.63 -13.24
C GLY A 187 -10.72 2.74 -13.14
N LEU A 188 -10.16 2.71 -11.92
CA LEU A 188 -8.72 2.74 -11.70
C LEU A 188 -8.11 1.34 -11.64
N PRO A 189 -6.83 1.19 -12.02
CA PRO A 189 -6.16 -0.11 -12.01
C PRO A 189 -6.04 -0.66 -10.58
N GLU A 190 -6.47 -1.90 -10.37
CA GLU A 190 -6.37 -2.58 -9.08
C GLU A 190 -4.91 -2.79 -8.65
N ASP A 191 -3.99 -2.87 -9.62
CA ASP A 191 -2.55 -3.00 -9.38
C ASP A 191 -1.90 -1.73 -8.81
N ALA A 192 -2.67 -0.66 -8.65
CA ALA A 192 -2.27 0.50 -7.85
C ALA A 192 -2.12 0.16 -6.35
N CYS A 193 -2.74 -0.94 -5.90
CA CYS A 193 -2.54 -1.49 -4.56
C CYS A 193 -2.34 -3.00 -4.65
N GLN A 194 -1.11 -3.44 -4.47
CA GLN A 194 -0.76 -4.85 -4.48
C GLN A 194 -0.38 -5.32 -3.08
N LEU A 195 -0.80 -6.51 -2.71
CA LEU A 195 -0.43 -7.14 -1.46
C LEU A 195 0.47 -8.35 -1.74
N VAL A 196 1.67 -8.36 -1.18
CA VAL A 196 2.59 -9.50 -1.20
C VAL A 196 2.16 -10.47 -0.10
N ASP A 197 1.49 -11.54 -0.52
CA ASP A 197 0.89 -12.52 0.38
C ASP A 197 1.85 -13.66 0.75
N ASP A 198 2.97 -13.75 0.05
CA ASP A 198 4.02 -14.73 0.30
C ASP A 198 4.94 -14.25 1.44
N PRO A 199 5.10 -15.03 2.53
CA PRO A 199 5.98 -14.69 3.63
C PRO A 199 7.47 -14.89 3.31
N SER A 200 7.82 -15.38 2.10
CA SER A 200 9.20 -15.65 1.67
C SER A 200 10.13 -14.46 1.91
N ARG A 201 11.27 -14.72 2.52
CA ARG A 201 12.33 -13.71 2.66
C ARG A 201 13.06 -13.48 1.36
N THR A 202 13.17 -14.51 0.52
CA THR A 202 13.83 -14.42 -0.79
C THR A 202 13.02 -13.54 -1.74
N LEU A 203 11.69 -13.67 -1.78
CA LEU A 203 10.83 -12.78 -2.52
C LEU A 203 10.96 -11.31 -2.05
N MET A 204 11.04 -11.09 -0.73
CA MET A 204 11.26 -9.74 -0.20
C MET A 204 12.60 -9.16 -0.67
N LEU A 205 13.68 -9.95 -0.61
CA LEU A 205 14.99 -9.52 -1.10
C LEU A 205 14.98 -9.26 -2.61
N ALA A 206 14.24 -10.07 -3.38
CA ALA A 206 14.04 -9.86 -4.81
C ALA A 206 13.29 -8.55 -5.09
N LEU A 207 12.26 -8.20 -4.30
CA LEU A 207 11.56 -6.90 -4.42
C LEU A 207 12.50 -5.72 -4.15
N LEU A 208 13.32 -5.79 -3.09
CA LEU A 208 14.28 -4.73 -2.77
C LEU A 208 15.34 -4.50 -3.85
N GLN A 209 15.55 -5.47 -4.73
CA GLN A 209 16.50 -5.39 -5.85
C GLN A 209 15.87 -4.98 -7.18
N GLN A 210 14.55 -4.67 -7.22
CA GLN A 210 13.86 -4.24 -8.44
C GLN A 210 14.15 -2.76 -8.76
N HIS A 211 15.42 -2.43 -8.98
CA HIS A 211 15.85 -1.09 -9.36
C HIS A 211 15.16 -0.64 -10.66
N GLY A 212 14.60 0.57 -10.65
CA GLY A 212 13.87 1.15 -11.78
C GLY A 212 12.41 0.69 -11.92
N LEU A 213 11.95 -0.27 -11.09
CA LEU A 213 10.53 -0.66 -10.98
C LEU A 213 9.92 -0.24 -9.65
N ILE A 214 10.73 -0.14 -8.59
CA ILE A 214 10.35 0.35 -7.27
C ILE A 214 11.17 1.59 -6.98
N ASP A 215 10.49 2.71 -6.70
CA ASP A 215 11.11 4.02 -6.56
C ASP A 215 11.52 4.33 -5.11
N LEU A 216 10.80 3.78 -4.13
CA LEU A 216 11.09 3.97 -2.70
C LEU A 216 10.64 2.75 -1.89
N CYS A 217 11.45 2.34 -0.91
CA CYS A 217 11.10 1.37 0.12
C CYS A 217 11.00 2.05 1.48
N ILE A 218 9.93 1.75 2.23
CA ILE A 218 9.64 2.26 3.59
C ILE A 218 9.45 1.08 4.55
#